data_a6d826cdabbab8e73156a1593bdf8030
#
_entry.id   a6d826cdabbab8e73156a1593bdf8030
#
_cell.length_a   1.000
_cell.length_b   1.000
_cell.length_c   1.000
_cell.angle_alpha   90.00
_cell.angle_beta   90.00
_cell.angle_gamma   90.00
#
_symmetry.space_group_name_H-M   'P 1'
#
loop_
_entity.id
_entity.type
_entity.pdbx_description
1 polymer ?
#
loop_
_entity_poly.entity_id
_entity_poly.type
_entity_poly.pdbx_seq_one_letter_code
_entity_poly.pdbx_strand_id
1 'polypeptide(L)'
;MLGCILTLSVSFSASAVTTSQAIKSGWNTFSDNVSQTWSQPQSYDFYLPAITWHNRWTYDDEHIDKYNERPWGAGAGVSRWDEKGNWHGLYLMAFKDSFNKWEPIGGYGWEATWRPLRDQNFHLGAGYTAGVTARDNWKYIPVPLILPLASIGYGPATFQMTYIPGTYNNGNVYFAWLRFEF
;
A
#
# COMPACT_ATOMS: atom_id res chain seq x y z
N MET A 1 -10.26 56.11 -34.83
CA MET A 1 -10.05 54.66 -34.81
C MET A 1 -9.35 54.34 -33.51
N LEU A 2 -10.12 53.95 -32.51
CA LEU A 2 -9.57 53.51 -31.21
C LEU A 2 -9.29 52.00 -31.25
N GLY A 3 -8.03 51.62 -31.10
CA GLY A 3 -7.62 50.23 -30.97
C GLY A 3 -7.79 49.73 -29.53
N CYS A 4 -8.63 48.72 -29.34
CA CYS A 4 -8.83 48.04 -28.09
C CYS A 4 -7.69 47.00 -27.89
N ILE A 5 -6.80 47.24 -26.92
CA ILE A 5 -5.81 46.28 -26.48
C ILE A 5 -6.48 45.46 -25.38
N LEU A 6 -6.86 44.21 -25.69
CA LEU A 6 -7.27 43.22 -24.69
C LEU A 6 -6.01 42.63 -24.03
N THR A 7 -5.82 42.94 -22.76
CA THR A 7 -4.81 42.29 -21.91
C THR A 7 -5.30 40.92 -21.48
N LEU A 8 -4.68 39.85 -22.02
CA LEU A 8 -4.78 38.49 -21.48
C LEU A 8 -3.74 38.33 -20.36
N SER A 9 -4.12 38.67 -19.18
CA SER A 9 -3.35 38.29 -17.99
C SER A 9 -4.34 37.88 -16.91
N VAL A 10 -4.52 36.62 -16.67
CA VAL A 10 -4.91 35.99 -15.38
C VAL A 10 -5.28 34.53 -15.64
N SER A 11 -4.41 33.59 -15.36
CA SER A 11 -4.83 32.20 -15.10
C SER A 11 -3.79 31.33 -14.36
N PHE A 12 -2.53 31.78 -14.20
CA PHE A 12 -1.51 30.92 -13.59
C PHE A 12 -1.48 30.91 -12.05
N SER A 13 -1.92 31.96 -11.39
CA SER A 13 -1.85 32.08 -9.93
C SER A 13 -2.92 31.25 -9.21
N ALA A 14 -4.11 31.11 -9.75
CA ALA A 14 -5.21 30.36 -9.13
C ALA A 14 -4.94 28.85 -9.11
N SER A 15 -4.32 28.28 -10.16
CA SER A 15 -4.02 26.85 -10.24
C SER A 15 -2.94 26.42 -9.25
N ALA A 16 -1.90 27.21 -9.04
CA ALA A 16 -0.83 26.90 -8.10
C ALA A 16 -1.30 26.95 -6.63
N VAL A 17 -2.12 27.91 -6.28
CA VAL A 17 -2.72 28.02 -4.93
C VAL A 17 -3.65 26.83 -4.66
N THR A 18 -4.47 26.43 -5.62
CA THR A 18 -5.39 25.31 -5.49
C THR A 18 -4.65 23.98 -5.32
N THR A 19 -3.56 23.76 -6.06
CA THR A 19 -2.74 22.54 -5.97
C THR A 19 -2.05 22.45 -4.60
N SER A 20 -1.48 23.53 -4.09
CA SER A 20 -0.85 23.56 -2.77
C SER A 20 -1.85 23.28 -1.64
N GLN A 21 -3.06 23.84 -1.73
CA GLN A 21 -4.13 23.57 -0.76
C GLN A 21 -4.59 22.11 -0.81
N ALA A 22 -4.73 21.52 -2.00
CA ALA A 22 -5.10 20.12 -2.16
C ALA A 22 -4.04 19.16 -1.59
N ILE A 23 -2.76 19.43 -1.83
CA ILE A 23 -1.65 18.63 -1.25
C ILE A 23 -1.67 18.73 0.28
N LYS A 24 -1.81 19.93 0.83
CA LYS A 24 -1.87 20.15 2.28
C LYS A 24 -3.07 19.46 2.92
N SER A 25 -4.23 19.52 2.28
CA SER A 25 -5.44 18.83 2.73
C SER A 25 -5.27 17.32 2.68
N GLY A 26 -4.70 16.78 1.61
CA GLY A 26 -4.40 15.34 1.48
C GLY A 26 -3.44 14.85 2.55
N TRP A 27 -2.38 15.62 2.84
CA TRP A 27 -1.44 15.30 3.90
C TRP A 27 -2.08 15.31 5.29
N ASN A 28 -2.90 16.30 5.59
CA ASN A 28 -3.63 16.37 6.86
C ASN A 28 -4.55 15.15 7.02
N THR A 29 -5.34 14.83 6.00
CA THR A 29 -6.21 13.64 6.01
C THR A 29 -5.43 12.34 6.23
N PHE A 30 -4.28 12.17 5.57
CA PHE A 30 -3.39 11.03 5.78
C PHE A 30 -2.88 10.95 7.22
N SER A 31 -2.35 12.07 7.73
CA SER A 31 -1.83 12.16 9.10
C SER A 31 -2.90 11.88 10.16
N ASP A 32 -4.10 12.43 9.96
CA ASP A 32 -5.24 12.22 10.85
C ASP A 32 -5.67 10.73 10.86
N ASN A 33 -5.73 10.09 9.68
CA ASN A 33 -6.05 8.68 9.58
C ASN A 33 -5.01 7.78 10.25
N VAL A 34 -3.72 8.07 10.07
CA VAL A 34 -2.63 7.36 10.77
C VAL A 34 -2.78 7.51 12.29
N SER A 35 -2.97 8.75 12.75
CA SER A 35 -3.13 9.07 14.17
C SER A 35 -4.35 8.38 14.78
N GLN A 36 -5.49 8.41 14.11
CA GLN A 36 -6.71 7.75 14.57
C GLN A 36 -6.55 6.22 14.62
N THR A 37 -5.93 5.63 13.58
CA THR A 37 -5.71 4.18 13.55
C THR A 37 -4.79 3.72 14.68
N TRP A 38 -3.79 4.53 15.05
CA TRP A 38 -2.92 4.25 16.18
C TRP A 38 -3.59 4.44 17.55
N SER A 39 -4.30 5.56 17.71
CA SER A 39 -4.83 5.95 19.03
C SER A 39 -6.17 5.30 19.37
N GLN A 40 -6.93 4.86 18.37
CA GLN A 40 -8.27 4.28 18.51
C GLN A 40 -8.42 3.04 17.62
N PRO A 41 -7.56 2.03 17.76
CA PRO A 41 -7.71 0.80 17.00
C PRO A 41 -9.01 0.08 17.40
N GLN A 42 -9.65 -0.55 16.42
CA GLN A 42 -10.81 -1.42 16.67
C GLN A 42 -10.39 -2.90 16.73
N SER A 43 -9.25 -3.23 16.13
CA SER A 43 -8.76 -4.60 16.02
C SER A 43 -7.24 -4.64 16.05
N TYR A 44 -6.71 -5.79 16.47
CA TYR A 44 -5.31 -6.16 16.33
C TYR A 44 -5.18 -7.13 15.16
N ASP A 45 -4.16 -6.93 14.34
CA ASP A 45 -3.94 -7.73 13.15
C ASP A 45 -2.68 -8.58 13.28
N PHE A 46 -2.76 -9.81 12.77
CA PHE A 46 -1.62 -10.68 12.54
C PHE A 46 -1.42 -10.88 11.05
N TYR A 47 -0.18 -10.75 10.58
CA TYR A 47 0.18 -10.84 9.17
C TYR A 47 1.07 -12.04 8.91
N LEU A 48 0.73 -12.85 7.89
CA LEU A 48 1.53 -13.96 7.40
C LEU A 48 1.87 -13.76 5.92
N PRO A 49 3.11 -13.42 5.56
CA PRO A 49 3.58 -13.44 4.18
C PRO A 49 3.32 -14.80 3.54
N ALA A 50 2.78 -14.82 2.33
CA ALA A 50 2.30 -16.03 1.68
C ALA A 50 2.96 -16.29 0.34
N ILE A 51 3.03 -15.28 -0.54
CA ILE A 51 3.49 -15.43 -1.92
C ILE A 51 4.32 -14.22 -2.31
N THR A 52 5.46 -14.48 -2.96
CA THR A 52 6.20 -13.51 -3.76
C THR A 52 6.28 -14.08 -5.18
N TRP A 53 5.55 -13.50 -6.11
CA TRP A 53 5.52 -13.98 -7.48
C TRP A 53 6.17 -12.97 -8.43
N HIS A 54 7.23 -13.38 -9.10
CA HIS A 54 7.93 -12.58 -10.11
C HIS A 54 7.23 -12.75 -11.46
N ASN A 55 6.98 -11.64 -12.14
CA ASN A 55 6.27 -11.66 -13.43
C ASN A 55 7.10 -12.37 -14.49
N ARG A 56 6.62 -13.55 -14.93
CA ARG A 56 7.28 -14.44 -15.93
C ARG A 56 7.52 -13.80 -17.29
N TRP A 57 6.87 -12.68 -17.59
CA TRP A 57 7.09 -11.94 -18.84
C TRP A 57 8.24 -10.93 -18.75
N THR A 58 8.69 -10.62 -17.54
CA THR A 58 9.72 -9.61 -17.27
C THR A 58 10.95 -10.18 -16.58
N TYR A 59 10.95 -11.48 -16.31
CA TYR A 59 12.09 -12.21 -15.77
C TYR A 59 12.45 -13.38 -16.67
N ASP A 60 13.75 -13.63 -16.84
CA ASP A 60 14.25 -14.85 -17.42
C ASP A 60 14.25 -16.01 -16.41
N ASP A 61 14.30 -17.25 -16.93
CA ASP A 61 14.25 -18.48 -16.13
C ASP A 61 15.41 -18.56 -15.13
N GLU A 62 16.59 -18.07 -15.51
CA GLU A 62 17.79 -18.11 -14.66
C GLU A 62 17.61 -17.29 -13.38
N HIS A 63 16.92 -16.15 -13.44
CA HIS A 63 16.61 -15.33 -12.26
C HIS A 63 15.51 -15.97 -11.44
N ILE A 64 14.45 -16.48 -12.08
CA ILE A 64 13.32 -17.10 -11.40
C ILE A 64 13.76 -18.30 -10.55
N ASP A 65 14.60 -19.16 -11.12
CA ASP A 65 15.09 -20.37 -10.46
C ASP A 65 15.94 -20.08 -9.20
N LYS A 66 16.49 -18.87 -9.12
CA LYS A 66 17.31 -18.44 -7.97
C LYS A 66 16.48 -17.77 -6.86
N TYR A 67 15.25 -17.32 -7.17
CA TYR A 67 14.45 -16.53 -6.24
C TYR A 67 13.58 -17.38 -5.32
N ASN A 68 13.55 -16.98 -4.06
CA ASN A 68 12.58 -17.51 -3.11
C ASN A 68 11.22 -16.85 -3.35
N GLU A 69 10.26 -17.62 -3.84
CA GLU A 69 8.87 -17.18 -4.04
C GLU A 69 7.93 -17.59 -2.91
N ARG A 70 8.47 -18.24 -1.88
CA ARG A 70 7.73 -18.64 -0.68
C ARG A 70 8.29 -17.87 0.51
N PRO A 71 7.94 -16.58 0.64
CA PRO A 71 8.38 -15.80 1.77
C PRO A 71 7.81 -16.42 3.04
N TRP A 72 8.62 -16.48 4.07
CA TRP A 72 8.12 -16.81 5.40
C TRP A 72 8.52 -15.71 6.37
N GLY A 73 7.69 -15.46 7.34
CA GLY A 73 7.85 -14.40 8.30
C GLY A 73 6.56 -14.15 9.03
N ALA A 74 6.50 -13.05 9.72
CA ALA A 74 5.30 -12.65 10.44
C ALA A 74 5.25 -11.13 10.57
N GLY A 75 4.08 -10.64 10.93
CA GLY A 75 3.86 -9.24 11.26
C GLY A 75 2.70 -9.08 12.21
N ALA A 76 2.64 -7.89 12.77
CA ALA A 76 1.54 -7.46 13.62
C ALA A 76 1.14 -6.02 13.27
N GLY A 77 -0.07 -5.66 13.64
CA GLY A 77 -0.58 -4.33 13.38
C GLY A 77 -1.83 -4.03 14.17
N VAL A 78 -2.38 -2.87 13.87
CA VAL A 78 -3.67 -2.42 14.39
C VAL A 78 -4.49 -1.87 13.24
N SER A 79 -5.80 -2.07 13.29
CA SER A 79 -6.70 -1.59 12.25
C SER A 79 -8.01 -1.05 12.78
N ARG A 80 -8.70 -0.34 11.91
CA ARG A 80 -10.05 0.16 12.12
C ARG A 80 -10.82 0.22 10.81
N TRP A 81 -12.12 0.23 10.92
CA TRP A 81 -13.04 0.52 9.83
C TRP A 81 -13.62 1.93 10.03
N ASP A 82 -13.63 2.75 8.98
CA ASP A 82 -14.24 4.07 9.06
C ASP A 82 -15.77 4.00 8.92
N GLU A 83 -16.45 5.13 9.08
CA GLU A 83 -17.91 5.25 8.98
C GLU A 83 -18.46 4.83 7.59
N LYS A 84 -17.62 4.85 6.56
CA LYS A 84 -17.96 4.42 5.19
C LYS A 84 -17.69 2.94 4.98
N GLY A 85 -17.14 2.25 5.99
CA GLY A 85 -16.73 0.86 5.91
C GLY A 85 -15.40 0.61 5.19
N ASN A 86 -14.57 1.64 5.00
CA ASN A 86 -13.22 1.48 4.47
C ASN A 86 -12.26 1.02 5.56
N TRP A 87 -11.30 0.20 5.16
CA TRP A 87 -10.28 -0.29 6.07
C TRP A 87 -9.07 0.65 6.15
N HIS A 88 -8.56 0.81 7.37
CA HIS A 88 -7.33 1.52 7.70
C HIS A 88 -6.46 0.65 8.60
N GLY A 89 -5.22 0.42 8.26
CA GLY A 89 -4.31 -0.39 9.08
C GLY A 89 -2.92 0.21 9.20
N LEU A 90 -2.32 0.02 10.36
CA LEU A 90 -0.89 0.24 10.61
C LEU A 90 -0.24 -1.11 10.86
N TYR A 91 0.86 -1.40 10.18
CA TYR A 91 1.49 -2.70 10.23
C TYR A 91 3.01 -2.64 10.28
N LEU A 92 3.58 -3.68 10.86
CA LEU A 92 5.00 -3.98 10.83
C LEU A 92 5.14 -5.48 10.54
N MET A 93 5.90 -5.83 9.50
CA MET A 93 6.20 -7.21 9.14
C MET A 93 7.70 -7.39 8.96
N ALA A 94 8.18 -8.60 9.17
CA ALA A 94 9.51 -9.04 8.78
C ALA A 94 9.40 -10.40 8.09
N PHE A 95 9.96 -10.52 6.90
CA PHE A 95 9.88 -11.72 6.10
C PHE A 95 11.17 -11.97 5.31
N LYS A 96 11.30 -13.17 4.73
CA LYS A 96 12.38 -13.52 3.82
C LYS A 96 12.05 -13.02 2.42
N ASP A 97 12.94 -12.18 1.88
CA ASP A 97 12.83 -11.67 0.50
C ASP A 97 13.20 -12.73 -0.55
N SER A 98 13.20 -12.34 -1.82
CA SER A 98 13.55 -13.21 -2.95
C SER A 98 14.97 -13.78 -2.87
N PHE A 99 15.87 -13.16 -2.11
CA PHE A 99 17.24 -13.62 -1.88
C PHE A 99 17.39 -14.38 -0.55
N ASN A 100 16.28 -14.72 0.08
CA ASN A 100 16.25 -15.38 1.40
C ASN A 100 16.89 -14.56 2.53
N LYS A 101 16.89 -13.22 2.39
CA LYS A 101 17.35 -12.27 3.40
C LYS A 101 16.17 -11.67 4.16
N TRP A 102 16.40 -11.20 5.38
CA TRP A 102 15.36 -10.54 6.12
C TRP A 102 15.03 -9.17 5.51
N GLU A 103 13.75 -8.92 5.30
CA GLU A 103 13.19 -7.65 4.86
C GLU A 103 12.14 -7.18 5.86
N PRO A 104 12.45 -6.21 6.74
CA PRO A 104 11.45 -5.51 7.52
C PRO A 104 10.72 -4.49 6.65
N ILE A 105 9.41 -4.40 6.84
CA ILE A 105 8.53 -3.41 6.22
C ILE A 105 7.51 -2.92 7.24
N GLY A 106 7.23 -1.65 7.25
CA GLY A 106 6.18 -1.06 8.06
C GLY A 106 5.51 0.10 7.36
N GLY A 107 4.24 0.30 7.66
CA GLY A 107 3.49 1.36 7.00
C GLY A 107 2.03 1.45 7.40
N TYR A 108 1.34 2.28 6.64
CA TYR A 108 -0.09 2.47 6.70
C TYR A 108 -0.73 1.97 5.41
N GLY A 109 -1.82 1.22 5.55
CA GLY A 109 -2.67 0.78 4.45
C GLY A 109 -4.06 1.40 4.55
N TRP A 110 -4.64 1.68 3.39
CA TRP A 110 -6.02 2.11 3.23
C TRP A 110 -6.66 1.37 2.08
N GLU A 111 -7.90 0.89 2.27
CA GLU A 111 -8.68 0.23 1.23
C GLU A 111 -10.12 0.75 1.25
N ALA A 112 -10.59 1.22 0.11
CA ALA A 112 -12.02 1.31 -0.15
C ALA A 112 -12.58 -0.10 -0.20
N THR A 113 -13.57 -0.39 0.61
CA THR A 113 -14.10 -1.75 0.78
C THR A 113 -15.51 -1.87 0.20
N TRP A 114 -15.69 -2.91 -0.56
CA TRP A 114 -16.97 -3.26 -1.16
C TRP A 114 -17.45 -4.63 -0.66
N ARG A 115 -18.75 -4.72 -0.30
CA ARG A 115 -19.43 -5.93 0.17
C ARG A 115 -20.54 -6.31 -0.81
N PRO A 116 -20.21 -7.08 -1.88
CA PRO A 116 -21.15 -7.33 -2.99
C PRO A 116 -22.23 -8.35 -2.67
N LEU A 117 -22.06 -9.13 -1.62
CA LEU A 117 -22.98 -10.20 -1.22
C LEU A 117 -23.88 -9.75 -0.08
N ARG A 118 -25.01 -10.43 0.09
CA ARG A 118 -25.87 -10.25 1.28
C ARG A 118 -25.16 -10.65 2.57
N ASP A 119 -24.20 -11.57 2.47
CA ASP A 119 -23.29 -11.92 3.54
C ASP A 119 -22.27 -10.79 3.73
N GLN A 120 -22.45 -10.02 4.80
CA GLN A 120 -21.58 -8.88 5.14
C GLN A 120 -20.16 -9.29 5.53
N ASN A 121 -19.92 -10.60 5.74
CA ASN A 121 -18.59 -11.12 6.05
C ASN A 121 -17.67 -11.13 4.82
N PHE A 122 -18.23 -11.28 3.61
CA PHE A 122 -17.44 -11.23 2.39
C PHE A 122 -17.16 -9.78 1.97
N HIS A 123 -15.89 -9.49 1.71
CA HIS A 123 -15.49 -8.16 1.25
C HIS A 123 -14.34 -8.20 0.24
N LEU A 124 -14.33 -7.20 -0.62
CA LEU A 124 -13.25 -6.87 -1.54
C LEU A 124 -12.71 -5.51 -1.19
N GLY A 125 -11.40 -5.33 -1.29
CA GLY A 125 -10.74 -4.05 -1.03
C GLY A 125 -9.83 -3.62 -2.18
N ALA A 126 -9.74 -2.32 -2.39
CA ALA A 126 -8.78 -1.70 -3.28
C ALA A 126 -8.33 -0.36 -2.73
N GLY A 127 -7.02 -0.10 -2.78
CA GLY A 127 -6.46 1.11 -2.20
C GLY A 127 -4.96 1.22 -2.38
N TYR A 128 -4.29 1.64 -1.33
CA TYR A 128 -2.84 1.81 -1.35
C TYR A 128 -2.22 1.49 0.01
N THR A 129 -0.92 1.21 -0.01
CA THR A 129 -0.08 1.20 1.18
C THR A 129 1.07 2.19 1.02
N ALA A 130 1.35 2.94 2.09
CA ALA A 130 2.47 3.87 2.17
C ALA A 130 3.32 3.53 3.39
N GLY A 131 4.60 3.33 3.18
CA GLY A 131 5.46 2.85 4.26
C GLY A 131 6.94 2.93 3.93
N VAL A 132 7.70 2.16 4.68
CA VAL A 132 9.15 2.06 4.55
C VAL A 132 9.54 0.59 4.60
N THR A 133 10.43 0.19 3.69
CA THR A 133 11.09 -1.12 3.73
C THR A 133 12.61 -0.95 3.83
N ALA A 134 13.30 -1.98 4.33
CA ALA A 134 14.76 -2.01 4.38
C ALA A 134 15.24 -3.40 3.95
N ARG A 135 16.17 -3.45 2.97
CA ARG A 135 16.63 -4.68 2.34
C ARG A 135 18.15 -4.83 2.44
N ASP A 136 18.60 -6.08 2.50
CA ASP A 136 20.03 -6.43 2.60
C ASP A 136 20.84 -5.87 1.42
N ASN A 137 20.33 -5.97 0.19
CA ASN A 137 20.99 -5.45 -1.01
C ASN A 137 21.17 -3.91 -1.01
N TRP A 138 20.43 -3.20 -0.17
CA TRP A 138 20.58 -1.76 0.09
C TRP A 138 21.20 -1.47 1.45
N LYS A 139 21.90 -2.45 2.05
CA LYS A 139 22.55 -2.33 3.37
C LYS A 139 21.57 -1.88 4.46
N TYR A 140 20.30 -2.31 4.35
CA TYR A 140 19.18 -1.92 5.23
C TYR A 140 18.94 -0.41 5.33
N ILE A 141 19.32 0.35 4.31
CA ILE A 141 18.91 1.76 4.23
C ILE A 141 17.40 1.80 4.04
N PRO A 142 16.66 2.53 4.90
CA PRO A 142 15.20 2.63 4.77
C PRO A 142 14.79 3.33 3.47
N VAL A 143 13.90 2.70 2.70
CA VAL A 143 13.39 3.21 1.43
C VAL A 143 11.89 3.42 1.55
N PRO A 144 11.38 4.63 1.33
CA PRO A 144 9.95 4.89 1.31
C PRO A 144 9.30 4.24 0.08
N LEU A 145 8.07 3.79 0.24
CA LEU A 145 7.27 3.20 -0.82
C LEU A 145 5.81 3.64 -0.72
N ILE A 146 5.17 3.74 -1.89
CA ILE A 146 3.73 3.84 -2.03
C ILE A 146 3.34 2.85 -3.12
N LEU A 147 2.49 1.88 -2.77
CA LEU A 147 2.13 0.77 -3.66
C LEU A 147 0.61 0.58 -3.69
N PRO A 148 0.03 0.10 -4.80
CA PRO A 148 -1.37 -0.30 -4.83
C PRO A 148 -1.62 -1.46 -3.89
N LEU A 149 -2.78 -1.51 -3.28
CA LEU A 149 -3.23 -2.56 -2.39
C LEU A 149 -4.56 -3.09 -2.88
N ALA A 150 -4.72 -4.41 -2.89
CA ALA A 150 -5.98 -5.07 -3.19
C ALA A 150 -6.20 -6.22 -2.22
N SER A 151 -7.46 -6.53 -1.94
CA SER A 151 -7.78 -7.60 -1.01
C SER A 151 -9.08 -8.34 -1.33
N ILE A 152 -9.15 -9.54 -0.83
CA ILE A 152 -10.36 -10.36 -0.73
C ILE A 152 -10.40 -10.97 0.67
N GLY A 153 -11.54 -10.83 1.36
CA GLY A 153 -11.65 -11.31 2.74
C GLY A 153 -13.00 -11.93 3.05
N TYR A 154 -12.98 -12.76 4.08
CA TYR A 154 -14.16 -13.35 4.68
C TYR A 154 -14.02 -13.40 6.21
N GLY A 155 -14.94 -12.76 6.91
CA GLY A 155 -14.87 -12.62 8.37
C GLY A 155 -13.54 -11.98 8.80
N PRO A 156 -12.83 -12.59 9.75
CA PRO A 156 -11.57 -12.04 10.26
C PRO A 156 -10.36 -12.30 9.36
N ALA A 157 -10.50 -13.09 8.29
CA ALA A 157 -9.39 -13.47 7.41
C ALA A 157 -9.43 -12.69 6.10
N THR A 158 -8.36 -12.01 5.76
CA THR A 158 -8.22 -11.24 4.51
C THR A 158 -6.91 -11.61 3.81
N PHE A 159 -7.00 -11.96 2.54
CA PHE A 159 -5.86 -12.07 1.65
C PHE A 159 -5.63 -10.72 0.99
N GLN A 160 -4.49 -10.11 1.29
CA GLN A 160 -4.07 -8.82 0.74
C GLN A 160 -2.89 -9.00 -0.20
N MET A 161 -2.82 -8.18 -1.24
CA MET A 161 -1.75 -8.20 -2.20
C MET A 161 -1.36 -6.80 -2.64
N THR A 162 -0.09 -6.67 -2.99
CA THR A 162 0.47 -5.46 -3.61
C THR A 162 1.27 -5.82 -4.85
N TYR A 163 1.40 -4.85 -5.75
CA TYR A 163 2.27 -4.96 -6.93
C TYR A 163 3.41 -3.97 -6.81
N ILE A 164 4.63 -4.46 -6.89
CA ILE A 164 5.86 -3.68 -6.89
C ILE A 164 6.29 -3.49 -8.35
N PRO A 165 6.13 -2.29 -8.91
CA PRO A 165 6.51 -2.04 -10.29
C PRO A 165 8.03 -2.12 -10.47
N GLY A 166 8.46 -2.38 -11.70
CA GLY A 166 9.89 -2.48 -11.99
C GLY A 166 10.21 -2.52 -13.47
N THR A 167 11.43 -2.94 -13.77
CA THR A 167 11.96 -3.11 -15.13
C THR A 167 12.27 -4.59 -15.40
N TYR A 168 12.90 -4.90 -16.50
CA TYR A 168 13.31 -6.28 -16.83
C TYR A 168 14.31 -6.79 -15.76
N ASN A 169 14.06 -8.00 -15.24
CA ASN A 169 14.79 -8.65 -14.15
C ASN A 169 14.90 -7.85 -12.84
N ASN A 170 14.04 -6.85 -12.64
CA ASN A 170 14.07 -6.02 -11.41
C ASN A 170 12.69 -5.42 -11.11
N GLY A 171 12.12 -5.76 -9.97
CA GLY A 171 10.75 -5.40 -9.63
C GLY A 171 9.72 -6.25 -10.39
N ASN A 172 8.56 -5.72 -10.75
CA ASN A 172 7.45 -6.45 -11.37
C ASN A 172 7.05 -7.69 -10.55
N VAL A 173 6.87 -7.49 -9.26
CA VAL A 173 6.61 -8.54 -8.28
C VAL A 173 5.24 -8.35 -7.65
N TYR A 174 4.46 -9.41 -7.59
CA TYR A 174 3.28 -9.50 -6.73
C TYR A 174 3.72 -10.06 -5.39
N PHE A 175 3.45 -9.31 -4.33
CA PHE A 175 3.65 -9.75 -2.96
C PHE A 175 2.30 -9.83 -2.25
N ALA A 176 2.02 -10.98 -1.63
CA ALA A 176 0.75 -11.23 -0.99
C ALA A 176 0.93 -11.85 0.39
N TRP A 177 -0.02 -11.56 1.27
CA TRP A 177 -0.05 -12.04 2.65
C TRP A 177 -1.48 -12.28 3.14
N LEU A 178 -1.59 -13.07 4.19
CA LEU A 178 -2.82 -13.21 4.95
C LEU A 178 -2.79 -12.24 6.13
N ARG A 179 -3.91 -11.57 6.37
CA ARG A 179 -4.18 -10.76 7.54
C ARG A 179 -5.32 -11.41 8.32
N PHE A 180 -5.11 -11.57 9.61
CA PHE A 180 -6.11 -12.07 10.56
C PHE A 180 -6.40 -10.97 11.58
N GLU A 181 -7.67 -10.65 11.71
CA GLU A 181 -8.21 -9.60 12.58
C GLU A 181 -8.77 -10.22 13.87
N PHE A 182 -8.39 -9.66 15.03
CA PHE A 182 -8.77 -10.11 16.37
C PHE A 182 -9.35 -8.99 17.21
#